data_3e9004e01dee14a355129adbf37a22d9
#
_entry.id   3e9004e01dee14a355129adbf37a22d9
#
_cell.length_a   1.000
_cell.length_b   1.000
_cell.length_c   1.000
_cell.angle_alpha   90.00
_cell.angle_beta   90.00
_cell.angle_gamma   90.00
#
_symmetry.space_group_name_H-M   'P 1'
#
loop_
_entity.id
_entity.type
_entity.pdbx_description
1 polymer ?
#
loop_
_entity_poly.entity_id
_entity_poly.type
_entity_poly.pdbx_seq_one_letter_code
_entity_poly.pdbx_strand_id
1 'polypeptide(L)'
;MQWSTGKNLGFSTADAANLYLPVDLAPDAPNVAEQEKNPNSLLNKTRRLIALRHSEPALANYAEFVPIYPGQEASYPYPFVYARAAGNDVVLVMLNPRAKASEATFNISAPVRDKIRTMRVD
;
A
#
# COMPACT_ATOMS: atom_id res chain seq x y z
N MET A 1 -4.54 -13.96 -14.60
CA MET A 1 -4.07 -14.19 -13.22
C MET A 1 -3.71 -15.65 -13.05
N GLN A 2 -2.59 -15.92 -12.40
CA GLN A 2 -2.15 -17.27 -12.09
C GLN A 2 -2.70 -17.70 -10.73
N TRP A 3 -3.45 -18.79 -10.71
CA TRP A 3 -4.21 -19.21 -9.53
C TRP A 3 -3.52 -20.28 -8.70
N SER A 4 -2.79 -21.19 -9.37
CA SER A 4 -2.15 -22.35 -8.73
C SER A 4 -0.96 -22.82 -9.53
N THR A 5 -0.33 -23.91 -9.10
CA THR A 5 0.73 -24.60 -9.85
C THR A 5 0.20 -25.68 -10.82
N GLY A 6 -1.13 -25.78 -10.99
CA GLY A 6 -1.75 -26.76 -11.89
C GLY A 6 -1.64 -26.42 -13.38
N LYS A 7 -2.34 -27.16 -14.24
CA LYS A 7 -2.36 -26.94 -15.69
C LYS A 7 -2.64 -25.48 -16.01
N ASN A 8 -1.83 -24.87 -16.88
CA ASN A 8 -1.89 -23.46 -17.25
C ASN A 8 -1.95 -22.53 -16.02
N LEU A 9 -1.31 -22.91 -14.93
CA LEU A 9 -1.31 -22.21 -13.65
C LEU A 9 -2.72 -21.94 -13.08
N GLY A 10 -3.65 -22.88 -13.32
CA GLY A 10 -5.04 -22.77 -12.87
C GLY A 10 -5.86 -21.69 -13.58
N PHE A 11 -5.29 -21.06 -14.62
CA PHE A 11 -5.93 -19.98 -15.35
C PHE A 11 -6.95 -20.50 -16.37
N SER A 12 -6.65 -21.62 -17.05
CA SER A 12 -7.49 -22.18 -18.11
C SER A 12 -7.32 -23.70 -18.21
N THR A 13 -8.36 -24.39 -18.63
CA THR A 13 -8.34 -25.83 -18.95
C THR A 13 -8.01 -26.10 -20.42
N ALA A 14 -7.90 -25.08 -21.26
CA ALA A 14 -7.57 -25.21 -22.69
C ALA A 14 -6.17 -25.82 -22.89
N ASP A 15 -5.88 -26.24 -24.13
CA ASP A 15 -4.52 -26.61 -24.50
C ASP A 15 -3.62 -25.37 -24.48
N ALA A 16 -2.38 -25.52 -24.04
CA ALA A 16 -1.44 -24.41 -23.89
C ALA A 16 -1.24 -23.63 -25.21
N ALA A 17 -1.30 -24.31 -26.35
CA ALA A 17 -1.19 -23.70 -27.67
C ALA A 17 -2.37 -22.77 -28.02
N ASN A 18 -3.48 -22.89 -27.33
CA ASN A 18 -4.69 -22.09 -27.55
C ASN A 18 -4.82 -20.91 -26.56
N LEU A 19 -3.82 -20.70 -25.70
CA LEU A 19 -3.81 -19.56 -24.78
C LEU A 19 -3.44 -18.29 -25.55
N TYR A 20 -4.23 -17.23 -25.36
CA TYR A 20 -3.98 -15.94 -25.99
C TYR A 20 -2.65 -15.31 -25.54
N LEU A 21 -2.30 -15.47 -24.28
CA LEU A 21 -1.03 -15.04 -23.71
C LEU A 21 -0.32 -16.22 -23.05
N PRO A 22 1.02 -16.26 -23.10
CA PRO A 22 1.79 -17.27 -22.40
C PRO A 22 1.62 -17.13 -20.88
N VAL A 23 1.76 -18.23 -20.16
CA VAL A 23 1.86 -18.23 -18.70
C VAL A 23 3.32 -18.05 -18.28
N ASP A 24 3.54 -17.45 -17.13
CA ASP A 24 4.87 -17.34 -16.53
C ASP A 24 5.25 -18.68 -15.89
N LEU A 25 6.22 -19.38 -16.48
CA LEU A 25 6.72 -20.67 -16.03
C LEU A 25 7.93 -20.57 -15.10
N ALA A 26 8.32 -19.37 -14.68
CA ALA A 26 9.40 -19.20 -13.72
C ALA A 26 9.09 -19.96 -12.41
N PRO A 27 10.09 -20.63 -11.80
CA PRO A 27 9.88 -21.44 -10.58
C PRO A 27 9.32 -20.61 -9.40
N ASP A 28 9.56 -19.32 -9.39
CA ASP A 28 9.12 -18.34 -8.39
C ASP A 28 7.93 -17.49 -8.86
N ALA A 29 7.30 -17.86 -9.98
CA ALA A 29 6.15 -17.15 -10.51
C ALA A 29 5.02 -17.06 -9.45
N PRO A 30 4.56 -15.85 -9.10
CA PRO A 30 3.56 -15.70 -8.05
C PRO A 30 2.20 -16.24 -8.49
N ASN A 31 1.57 -17.00 -7.62
CA ASN A 31 0.20 -17.48 -7.81
C ASN A 31 -0.65 -17.27 -6.54
N VAL A 32 -1.95 -17.25 -6.72
CA VAL A 32 -2.89 -16.94 -5.62
C VAL A 32 -2.81 -17.98 -4.51
N ALA A 33 -2.78 -19.27 -4.85
CA ALA A 33 -2.79 -20.35 -3.86
C ALA A 33 -1.59 -20.31 -2.90
N GLU A 34 -0.41 -19.97 -3.41
CA GLU A 34 0.79 -19.81 -2.57
C GLU A 34 0.77 -18.49 -1.79
N GLN A 35 0.30 -17.42 -2.41
CA GLN A 35 0.19 -16.14 -1.70
C GLN A 35 -0.85 -16.18 -0.57
N GLU A 36 -1.92 -16.94 -0.70
CA GLU A 36 -2.91 -17.10 0.38
C GLU A 36 -2.32 -17.75 1.63
N LYS A 37 -1.42 -18.71 1.45
CA LYS A 37 -0.74 -19.40 2.56
C LYS A 37 0.32 -18.53 3.25
N ASN A 38 0.88 -17.56 2.55
CA ASN A 38 1.94 -16.71 3.06
C ASN A 38 1.39 -15.40 3.64
N PRO A 39 1.40 -15.20 4.96
CA PRO A 39 0.89 -13.97 5.58
C PRO A 39 1.65 -12.71 5.14
N ASN A 40 2.87 -12.84 4.65
CA ASN A 40 3.70 -11.73 4.17
C ASN A 40 3.63 -11.52 2.66
N SER A 41 2.81 -12.27 1.94
CA SER A 41 2.60 -12.10 0.50
C SER A 41 2.00 -10.73 0.16
N LEU A 42 2.19 -10.31 -1.08
CA LEU A 42 1.58 -9.09 -1.59
C LEU A 42 0.05 -9.14 -1.50
N LEU A 43 -0.57 -10.28 -1.81
CA LEU A 43 -2.01 -10.50 -1.68
C LEU A 43 -2.50 -10.21 -0.26
N ASN A 44 -1.86 -10.81 0.75
CA ASN A 44 -2.28 -10.63 2.14
C ASN A 44 -1.92 -9.25 2.70
N LYS A 45 -0.84 -8.64 2.26
CA LYS A 45 -0.54 -7.22 2.56
C LYS A 45 -1.61 -6.30 2.00
N THR A 46 -2.02 -6.51 0.75
CA THR A 46 -3.08 -5.72 0.10
C THR A 46 -4.42 -5.90 0.81
N ARG A 47 -4.78 -7.13 1.19
CA ARG A 47 -6.00 -7.39 1.98
C ARG A 47 -6.01 -6.63 3.31
N ARG A 48 -4.87 -6.59 4.02
CA ARG A 48 -4.75 -5.82 5.27
C ARG A 48 -4.88 -4.32 5.05
N LEU A 49 -4.28 -3.79 3.98
CA LEU A 49 -4.42 -2.36 3.65
C LEU A 49 -5.86 -1.99 3.28
N ILE A 50 -6.57 -2.87 2.58
CA ILE A 50 -7.99 -2.68 2.27
C ILE A 50 -8.83 -2.70 3.57
N ALA A 51 -8.58 -3.66 4.45
CA ALA A 51 -9.27 -3.75 5.74
C ALA A 51 -9.01 -2.49 6.59
N LEU A 52 -7.76 -2.06 6.68
CA LEU A 52 -7.37 -0.82 7.37
C LEU A 52 -8.13 0.39 6.78
N ARG A 53 -8.17 0.52 5.45
CA ARG A 53 -8.91 1.61 4.81
C ARG A 53 -10.39 1.61 5.16
N HIS A 54 -10.99 0.45 5.34
CA HIS A 54 -12.41 0.34 5.71
C HIS A 54 -12.67 0.60 7.19
N SER A 55 -11.70 0.31 8.07
CA SER A 55 -11.84 0.52 9.51
C SER A 55 -11.53 1.96 9.96
N GLU A 56 -10.74 2.71 9.18
CA GLU A 56 -10.26 4.04 9.56
C GLU A 56 -11.04 5.16 8.86
N PRO A 57 -11.86 5.95 9.59
CA PRO A 57 -12.63 7.05 9.01
C PRO A 57 -11.76 8.06 8.25
N ALA A 58 -10.55 8.33 8.75
CA ALA A 58 -9.60 9.24 8.10
C ALA A 58 -9.08 8.71 6.75
N LEU A 59 -9.27 7.44 6.41
CA LEU A 59 -8.91 6.85 5.11
C LEU A 59 -10.10 6.75 4.15
N ALA A 60 -11.30 7.16 4.56
CA ALA A 60 -12.48 7.16 3.71
C ALA A 60 -12.35 8.17 2.55
N ASN A 61 -13.16 7.99 1.51
CA ASN A 61 -13.12 8.86 0.32
C ASN A 61 -13.48 10.33 0.60
N TYR A 62 -14.31 10.58 1.61
CA TYR A 62 -14.71 11.92 2.05
C TYR A 62 -13.70 12.60 2.98
N ALA A 63 -12.69 11.89 3.48
CA ALA A 63 -11.70 12.45 4.38
C ALA A 63 -10.83 13.50 3.68
N GLU A 64 -10.49 14.55 4.39
CA GLU A 64 -9.61 15.62 3.92
C GLU A 64 -8.23 15.06 3.55
N PHE A 65 -7.65 15.55 2.47
CA PHE A 65 -6.28 15.25 2.06
C PHE A 65 -5.40 16.48 2.31
N VAL A 66 -4.38 16.32 3.15
CA VAL A 66 -3.44 17.40 3.47
C VAL A 66 -2.04 16.97 3.03
N PRO A 67 -1.52 17.49 1.92
CA PRO A 67 -0.15 17.22 1.50
C PRO A 67 0.83 17.86 2.49
N ILE A 68 1.90 17.13 2.81
CA ILE A 68 2.95 17.60 3.70
C ILE A 68 4.25 17.57 2.92
N TYR A 69 4.76 18.75 2.57
CA TYR A 69 5.97 18.87 1.77
C TYR A 69 7.22 18.88 2.66
N PRO A 70 8.33 18.27 2.23
CA PRO A 70 9.61 18.41 2.91
C PRO A 70 10.04 19.89 2.91
N GLY A 71 10.84 20.27 3.90
CA GLY A 71 11.45 21.61 3.95
C GLY A 71 12.28 21.91 2.69
N GLN A 72 12.53 23.18 2.42
CA GLN A 72 13.23 23.65 1.20
C GLN A 72 14.66 23.08 1.03
N GLU A 73 15.24 22.55 2.08
CA GLU A 73 16.58 21.93 2.06
C GLU A 73 16.60 20.47 1.58
N ALA A 74 15.43 19.86 1.39
CA ALA A 74 15.38 18.47 0.96
C ALA A 74 15.73 18.35 -0.53
N SER A 75 16.84 17.70 -0.81
CA SER A 75 17.31 17.41 -2.20
C SER A 75 16.35 16.51 -2.99
N TYR A 76 15.36 15.90 -2.34
CA TYR A 76 14.42 14.95 -2.93
C TYR A 76 13.05 15.02 -2.26
N PRO A 77 11.96 14.79 -3.02
CA PRO A 77 10.58 14.80 -2.50
C PRO A 77 10.23 13.54 -1.67
N TYR A 78 11.19 12.75 -1.23
CA TYR A 78 10.97 11.51 -0.47
C TYR A 78 11.57 11.59 0.93
N PRO A 79 10.90 10.96 1.92
CA PRO A 79 9.64 10.21 1.80
C PRO A 79 8.49 11.12 1.36
N PHE A 80 7.55 10.58 0.58
CA PHE A 80 6.29 11.26 0.28
C PHE A 80 5.37 11.17 1.49
N VAL A 81 4.93 12.33 2.01
CA VAL A 81 4.15 12.40 3.24
C VAL A 81 2.87 13.18 3.01
N TYR A 82 1.78 12.66 3.54
CA TYR A 82 0.50 13.35 3.58
C TYR A 82 -0.30 12.91 4.80
N ALA A 83 -1.21 13.77 5.24
CA ALA A 83 -2.21 13.43 6.24
C ALA A 83 -3.58 13.24 5.60
N ARG A 84 -4.35 12.35 6.19
CA ARG A 84 -5.79 12.20 5.95
C ARG A 84 -6.51 12.53 7.24
N ALA A 85 -7.61 13.28 7.17
CA ALA A 85 -8.34 13.68 8.37
C ALA A 85 -9.87 13.57 8.17
N ALA A 86 -10.56 13.05 9.19
CA ALA A 86 -12.02 13.01 9.25
C ALA A 86 -12.45 13.24 10.70
N GLY A 87 -13.06 14.40 10.97
CA GLY A 87 -13.38 14.80 12.34
C GLY A 87 -12.11 14.92 13.19
N ASN A 88 -12.02 14.09 14.24
CA ASN A 88 -10.87 14.03 15.13
C ASN A 88 -9.85 12.96 14.74
N ASP A 89 -10.19 12.10 13.76
CA ASP A 89 -9.31 11.04 13.32
C ASP A 89 -8.32 11.57 12.28
N VAL A 90 -7.02 11.30 12.49
CA VAL A 90 -5.94 11.68 11.58
C VAL A 90 -5.03 10.51 11.35
N VAL A 91 -4.78 10.19 10.09
CA VAL A 91 -3.78 9.21 9.67
C VAL A 91 -2.68 9.92 8.91
N LEU A 92 -1.44 9.77 9.37
CA LEU A 92 -0.26 10.22 8.67
C LEU A 92 0.29 9.07 7.81
N VAL A 93 0.38 9.31 6.50
CA VAL A 93 0.91 8.34 5.55
C VAL A 93 2.29 8.79 5.10
N MET A 94 3.27 7.90 5.26
CA MET A 94 4.65 8.11 4.83
C MET A 94 5.07 7.00 3.87
N LEU A 95 5.49 7.37 2.67
CA LEU A 95 5.86 6.44 1.60
C LEU A 95 7.27 6.71 1.12
N ASN A 96 8.12 5.70 1.20
CA ASN A 96 9.44 5.74 0.58
C ASN A 96 9.54 4.66 -0.50
N PRO A 97 9.27 4.97 -1.78
CA PRO A 97 9.34 4.00 -2.88
C PRO A 97 10.78 3.72 -3.34
N ARG A 98 11.78 4.31 -2.69
CA ARG A 98 13.18 4.12 -3.06
C ARG A 98 13.74 2.84 -2.46
N ALA A 99 14.73 2.27 -3.12
CA ALA A 99 15.51 1.15 -2.60
C ALA A 99 16.48 1.55 -1.46
N LYS A 100 16.57 2.85 -1.14
CA LYS A 100 17.45 3.38 -0.09
C LYS A 100 16.64 4.10 0.98
N ALA A 101 17.12 4.08 2.22
CA ALA A 101 16.57 4.90 3.30
C ALA A 101 16.56 6.39 2.90
N SER A 102 15.56 7.10 3.38
CA SER A 102 15.39 8.54 3.13
C SER A 102 15.00 9.20 4.45
N GLU A 103 15.63 10.32 4.74
CA GLU A 103 15.31 11.17 5.89
C GLU A 103 14.91 12.55 5.38
N ALA A 104 13.89 13.13 6.01
CA ALA A 104 13.50 14.50 5.75
C ALA A 104 12.78 15.08 6.97
N THR A 105 12.91 16.37 7.17
CA THR A 105 12.17 17.13 8.18
C THR A 105 10.95 17.74 7.53
N PHE A 106 9.79 17.58 8.17
CA PHE A 106 8.52 18.08 7.69
C PHE A 106 7.92 19.06 8.69
N ASN A 107 7.40 20.17 8.19
CA ASN A 107 6.60 21.10 8.97
C ASN A 107 5.13 20.70 8.85
N ILE A 108 4.56 20.23 9.95
CA ILE A 108 3.15 19.87 10.01
C ILE A 108 2.36 21.11 10.45
N SER A 109 1.37 21.51 9.66
CA SER A 109 0.52 22.67 9.98
C SER A 109 -0.22 22.49 11.31
N ALA A 110 -0.50 23.60 12.00
CA ALA A 110 -1.14 23.58 13.32
C ALA A 110 -2.44 22.75 13.37
N PRO A 111 -3.39 22.87 12.43
CA PRO A 111 -4.62 22.09 12.46
C PRO A 111 -4.39 20.57 12.43
N VAL A 112 -3.41 20.11 11.64
CA VAL A 112 -3.05 18.67 11.56
C VAL A 112 -2.29 18.25 12.80
N ARG A 113 -1.32 19.06 13.24
CA ARG A 113 -0.52 18.81 14.44
C ARG A 113 -1.38 18.69 15.70
N ASP A 114 -2.35 19.57 15.85
CA ASP A 114 -3.21 19.61 17.03
C ASP A 114 -4.14 18.39 17.09
N LYS A 115 -4.58 17.88 15.94
CA LYS A 115 -5.31 16.60 15.84
C LYS A 115 -4.42 15.41 16.18
N ILE A 116 -3.17 15.36 15.70
CA ILE A 116 -2.21 14.27 15.99
C ILE A 116 -1.90 14.19 17.49
N ARG A 117 -1.85 15.30 18.21
CA ARG A 117 -1.60 15.30 19.67
C ARG A 117 -2.66 14.57 20.49
N THR A 118 -3.86 14.42 19.95
CA THR A 118 -4.95 13.70 20.61
C THR A 118 -4.95 12.19 20.32
N MET A 119 -4.13 11.72 19.39
CA MET A 119 -3.98 10.30 19.10
C MET A 119 -2.98 9.66 20.08
N ARG A 120 -3.44 8.63 20.80
CA ARG A 120 -2.52 7.71 21.48
C ARG A 120 -1.80 6.88 20.41
N VAL A 121 -0.49 6.86 20.48
CA VAL A 121 0.33 5.87 19.80
C VAL A 121 0.38 4.67 20.77
N ASP A 122 -0.43 3.64 20.48
CA ASP A 122 -0.36 2.35 21.16
C ASP A 122 0.64 1.46 20.43
#